data_18f17f0e243a9dcee70ff074ef29c003
#
_entry.id   18f17f0e243a9dcee70ff074ef29c003
#
_cell.length_a   1.000
_cell.length_b   1.000
_cell.length_c   1.000
_cell.angle_alpha   90.00
_cell.angle_beta   90.00
_cell.angle_gamma   90.00
#
_symmetry.space_group_name_H-M   'P 1'
#
loop_
_entity.id
_entity.type
_entity.pdbx_description
1 polymer ?
#
loop_
_entity_poly.entity_id
_entity_poly.type
_entity_poly.pdbx_seq_one_letter_code
_entity_poly.pdbx_strand_id
1 'polypeptide(L)'
;YNPRLNVNGKWIRYADSTYVTDLLTTHAIEFMKQQQTSHKPFMVYLSHKGVHDNFSPAKRHKGCYSGKPLVIPPSFDTSKEKIKAFPTIDPSTGKAAAGKDYYGENMLPDWVKNQRESWHGVDYSYHGRPWEDQVRNYCETLRSVDESIGSVLDYLKEAGLDENTVVIYMGDNGFAWGEHGLIDKRQFYEESVRVP
;
A
#
# COMPACT_ATOMS: atom_id res chain seq x y z
N TYR A 1 -7.09 11.82 8.07
CA TYR A 1 -7.96 12.77 8.78
C TYR A 1 -7.90 14.15 8.13
N ASN A 2 -8.89 15.02 8.42
CA ASN A 2 -8.98 16.38 7.89
C ASN A 2 -8.96 16.42 6.35
N PRO A 3 -9.78 15.64 5.65
CA PRO A 3 -9.72 15.60 4.20
C PRO A 3 -10.30 16.88 3.57
N ARG A 4 -9.73 17.22 2.41
CA ARG A 4 -10.29 18.20 1.49
C ARG A 4 -10.63 17.48 0.19
N LEU A 5 -11.91 17.41 -0.14
CA LEU A 5 -12.40 16.76 -1.34
C LEU A 5 -13.01 17.74 -2.32
N ASN A 6 -12.88 17.44 -3.59
CA ASN A 6 -13.67 18.10 -4.62
C ASN A 6 -14.97 17.31 -4.80
N VAL A 7 -16.08 17.89 -4.42
CA VAL A 7 -17.40 17.29 -4.57
C VAL A 7 -18.16 18.06 -5.64
N ASN A 8 -18.37 17.46 -6.78
CA ASN A 8 -19.06 18.07 -7.93
C ASN A 8 -18.51 19.45 -8.33
N GLY A 9 -17.20 19.58 -8.38
CA GLY A 9 -16.51 20.82 -8.76
C GLY A 9 -16.26 21.80 -7.61
N LYS A 10 -16.79 21.53 -6.41
CA LYS A 10 -16.59 22.37 -5.23
C LYS A 10 -15.63 21.74 -4.23
N TRP A 11 -14.64 22.50 -3.77
CA TRP A 11 -13.73 22.06 -2.73
C TRP A 11 -14.36 22.19 -1.34
N ILE A 12 -14.52 21.08 -0.66
CA ILE A 12 -15.07 20.99 0.69
C ILE A 12 -13.97 20.51 1.64
N ARG A 13 -13.76 21.22 2.72
CA ARG A 13 -12.91 20.79 3.84
C ARG A 13 -13.81 20.18 4.91
N TYR A 14 -13.46 18.99 5.35
CA TYR A 14 -14.17 18.29 6.40
C TYR A 14 -13.48 18.47 7.75
N ALA A 15 -14.17 18.14 8.83
CA ALA A 15 -13.65 18.25 10.18
C ALA A 15 -12.37 17.40 10.39
N ASP A 16 -11.52 17.84 11.33
CA ASP A 16 -10.26 17.16 11.65
C ASP A 16 -10.43 15.73 12.17
N SER A 17 -11.61 15.40 12.69
CA SER A 17 -11.97 14.05 13.11
C SER A 17 -12.40 13.12 11.98
N THR A 18 -12.68 13.67 10.79
CA THR A 18 -13.18 12.88 9.65
C THR A 18 -12.10 12.00 9.07
N TYR A 19 -12.37 10.71 8.99
CA TYR A 19 -11.48 9.74 8.35
C TYR A 19 -11.87 9.60 6.88
N VAL A 20 -10.91 9.75 5.97
CA VAL A 20 -11.19 9.85 4.54
C VAL A 20 -11.82 8.59 3.95
N THR A 21 -11.41 7.40 4.41
CA THR A 21 -11.97 6.13 3.95
C THR A 21 -13.47 6.06 4.26
N ASP A 22 -13.85 6.39 5.49
CA ASP A 22 -15.26 6.40 5.92
C ASP A 22 -16.09 7.40 5.12
N LEU A 23 -15.52 8.58 4.89
CA LEU A 23 -16.16 9.64 4.10
C LEU A 23 -16.42 9.21 2.66
N LEU A 24 -15.43 8.60 2.01
CA LEU A 24 -15.58 8.10 0.63
C LEU A 24 -16.62 6.98 0.56
N THR A 25 -16.65 6.08 1.55
CA THR A 25 -17.66 5.02 1.67
C THR A 25 -19.06 5.62 1.77
N THR A 26 -19.22 6.63 2.62
CA THR A 26 -20.51 7.32 2.80
C THR A 26 -20.98 7.93 1.48
N HIS A 27 -20.11 8.65 0.77
CA HIS A 27 -20.46 9.25 -0.52
C HIS A 27 -20.82 8.21 -1.58
N ALA A 28 -20.11 7.07 -1.61
CA ALA A 28 -20.42 5.99 -2.54
C ALA A 28 -21.82 5.41 -2.28
N ILE A 29 -22.14 5.11 -1.01
CA ILE A 29 -23.44 4.57 -0.62
C ILE A 29 -24.56 5.60 -0.87
N GLU A 30 -24.35 6.87 -0.55
CA GLU A 30 -25.31 7.95 -0.83
C GLU A 30 -25.59 8.07 -2.33
N PHE A 31 -24.57 8.00 -3.17
CA PHE A 31 -24.73 7.98 -4.62
C PHE A 31 -25.55 6.79 -5.09
N MET A 32 -25.24 5.57 -4.63
CA MET A 32 -26.01 4.37 -4.98
C MET A 32 -27.49 4.48 -4.57
N LYS A 33 -27.78 5.01 -3.39
CA LYS A 33 -29.15 5.30 -2.93
C LYS A 33 -29.91 6.24 -3.89
N GLN A 34 -29.26 7.29 -4.34
CA GLN A 34 -29.85 8.23 -5.30
C GLN A 34 -30.13 7.57 -6.64
N GLN A 35 -29.23 6.70 -7.14
CA GLN A 35 -29.45 5.98 -8.38
C GLN A 35 -30.57 4.93 -8.28
N GLN A 36 -30.66 4.23 -7.18
CA GLN A 36 -31.75 3.29 -6.91
C GLN A 36 -33.11 4.00 -6.99
N THR A 37 -33.23 5.16 -6.39
CA THR A 37 -34.46 5.96 -6.43
C THR A 37 -34.79 6.43 -7.87
N SER A 38 -33.79 6.69 -8.68
CA SER A 38 -33.97 7.13 -10.08
C SER A 38 -34.17 5.97 -11.07
N HIS A 39 -34.07 4.72 -10.62
CA HIS A 39 -34.13 3.49 -11.44
C HIS A 39 -33.14 3.50 -12.62
N LYS A 40 -31.98 4.14 -12.46
CA LYS A 40 -30.93 4.20 -13.47
C LYS A 40 -29.81 3.22 -13.17
N PRO A 41 -29.23 2.55 -14.17
CA PRO A 41 -27.98 1.83 -13.95
C PRO A 41 -26.87 2.79 -13.53
N PHE A 42 -25.96 2.30 -12.69
CA PHE A 42 -24.85 3.10 -12.17
C PHE A 42 -23.53 2.35 -12.25
N MET A 43 -22.44 3.09 -12.24
CA MET A 43 -21.10 2.61 -11.98
C MET A 43 -20.49 3.45 -10.87
N VAL A 44 -19.85 2.77 -9.90
CA VAL A 44 -19.09 3.42 -8.83
C VAL A 44 -17.64 2.97 -8.94
N TYR A 45 -16.73 3.93 -9.03
CA TYR A 45 -15.30 3.70 -8.88
C TYR A 45 -14.86 4.27 -7.53
N LEU A 46 -14.81 3.39 -6.51
CA LEU A 46 -14.45 3.76 -5.15
C LEU A 46 -12.96 3.55 -4.93
N SER A 47 -12.17 4.59 -5.14
CA SER A 47 -10.72 4.56 -4.95
C SER A 47 -10.34 5.15 -3.60
N HIS A 48 -9.89 4.31 -2.67
CA HIS A 48 -9.44 4.74 -1.36
C HIS A 48 -8.02 5.33 -1.40
N LYS A 49 -7.75 6.33 -0.57
CA LYS A 49 -6.38 6.78 -0.27
C LYS A 49 -5.62 5.74 0.58
N GLY A 50 -6.29 5.07 1.49
CA GLY A 50 -5.73 3.92 2.21
C GLY A 50 -5.58 2.72 1.24
N VAL A 51 -4.48 2.07 1.29
CA VAL A 51 -3.44 2.06 2.32
C VAL A 51 -2.16 2.81 1.91
N HIS A 52 -2.25 3.80 1.03
CA HIS A 52 -1.07 4.58 0.63
C HIS A 52 -0.49 5.33 1.83
N ASP A 53 0.81 5.57 1.79
CA ASP A 53 1.52 6.37 2.78
C ASP A 53 0.74 7.65 3.18
N ASN A 54 0.70 8.02 4.43
CA ASN A 54 1.46 7.62 5.64
C ASN A 54 0.77 6.59 6.52
N PHE A 55 0.37 5.45 6.07
CA PHE A 55 -0.24 4.35 6.86
C PHE A 55 -0.89 4.84 8.17
N SER A 56 -1.92 5.67 8.03
CA SER A 56 -2.57 6.32 9.18
C SER A 56 -3.89 5.60 9.48
N PRO A 57 -3.92 4.70 10.46
CA PRO A 57 -5.11 3.93 10.77
C PRO A 57 -6.22 4.83 11.34
N ALA A 58 -7.46 4.41 11.15
CA ALA A 58 -8.58 4.98 11.87
C ALA A 58 -8.37 4.79 13.37
N LYS A 59 -8.82 5.76 14.17
CA LYS A 59 -8.65 5.72 15.64
C LYS A 59 -9.14 4.41 16.25
N ARG A 60 -10.25 3.84 15.71
CA ARG A 60 -10.85 2.58 16.17
C ARG A 60 -9.96 1.35 15.89
N HIS A 61 -9.01 1.43 14.97
CA HIS A 61 -8.13 0.32 14.60
C HIS A 61 -6.71 0.48 15.16
N LYS A 62 -6.38 1.67 15.64
CA LYS A 62 -5.03 1.95 16.12
C LYS A 62 -4.65 1.02 17.28
N GLY A 63 -3.55 0.29 17.09
CA GLY A 63 -3.02 -0.66 18.08
C GLY A 63 -3.64 -2.05 18.04
N CYS A 64 -4.58 -2.36 17.12
CA CYS A 64 -5.23 -3.68 17.06
C CYS A 64 -4.27 -4.83 16.70
N TYR A 65 -3.11 -4.50 16.12
CA TYR A 65 -2.04 -5.44 15.86
C TYR A 65 -0.82 -5.27 16.79
N SER A 66 -0.94 -4.47 17.84
CA SER A 66 0.12 -4.32 18.83
C SER A 66 0.46 -5.66 19.48
N GLY A 67 1.75 -5.97 19.59
CA GLY A 67 2.25 -7.22 20.19
C GLY A 67 2.00 -8.50 19.37
N LYS A 68 1.33 -8.42 18.22
CA LYS A 68 1.19 -9.59 17.34
C LYS A 68 2.47 -9.86 16.57
N PRO A 69 2.86 -11.15 16.39
CA PRO A 69 4.04 -11.48 15.59
C PRO A 69 3.82 -11.05 14.14
N LEU A 70 4.89 -10.55 13.52
CA LEU A 70 4.91 -10.25 12.10
C LEU A 70 5.48 -11.44 11.34
N VAL A 71 4.93 -11.69 10.16
CA VAL A 71 5.51 -12.64 9.21
C VAL A 71 6.63 -11.92 8.47
N ILE A 72 7.85 -12.39 8.66
CA ILE A 72 9.01 -11.89 7.93
C ILE A 72 9.10 -12.63 6.61
N PRO A 73 9.12 -11.94 5.45
CA PRO A 73 9.28 -12.59 4.16
C PRO A 73 10.55 -13.43 4.09
N PRO A 74 10.54 -14.61 3.41
CA PRO A 74 11.74 -15.46 3.28
C PRO A 74 12.92 -14.75 2.61
N SER A 75 12.65 -13.82 1.72
CA SER A 75 13.65 -12.99 1.02
C SER A 75 13.97 -11.68 1.74
N PHE A 76 13.50 -11.54 2.99
CA PHE A 76 13.81 -10.38 3.83
C PHE A 76 15.31 -10.36 4.14
N ASP A 77 16.00 -9.47 3.50
CA ASP A 77 17.44 -9.37 3.67
C ASP A 77 17.81 -8.06 4.35
N THR A 78 18.06 -8.16 5.65
CA THR A 78 18.61 -7.07 6.45
C THR A 78 20.13 -7.07 6.46
N SER A 79 20.77 -8.13 5.94
CA SER A 79 22.21 -8.25 6.05
C SER A 79 22.89 -7.63 4.82
N LYS A 80 23.50 -6.48 5.01
CA LYS A 80 24.57 -6.00 4.10
C LYS A 80 25.63 -7.08 3.80
N GLU A 81 25.69 -8.12 4.61
CA GLU A 81 26.58 -9.27 4.46
C GLU A 81 26.18 -10.23 3.34
N LYS A 82 24.88 -10.46 3.13
CA LYS A 82 24.43 -11.29 1.99
C LYS A 82 24.61 -10.60 0.65
N ILE A 83 24.53 -9.26 0.63
CA ILE A 83 24.86 -8.46 -0.55
C ILE A 83 26.35 -8.62 -0.92
N LYS A 84 27.22 -8.92 0.05
CA LYS A 84 28.64 -9.19 -0.16
C LYS A 84 28.94 -10.54 -0.82
N ALA A 85 27.95 -11.40 -1.00
CA ALA A 85 28.12 -12.72 -1.59
C ALA A 85 28.13 -12.75 -3.12
N PHE A 86 27.86 -11.66 -3.79
CA PHE A 86 27.80 -11.61 -5.25
C PHE A 86 29.03 -10.86 -5.82
N PRO A 87 29.69 -11.39 -6.86
CA PRO A 87 30.88 -10.77 -7.41
C PRO A 87 30.60 -9.42 -8.09
N THR A 88 31.39 -8.41 -7.76
CA THR A 88 31.35 -7.12 -8.47
C THR A 88 31.89 -7.30 -9.89
N ILE A 89 31.19 -6.83 -10.89
CA ILE A 89 31.74 -6.77 -12.26
C ILE A 89 32.48 -5.46 -12.42
N ASP A 90 33.73 -5.56 -12.83
CA ASP A 90 34.54 -4.40 -13.24
C ASP A 90 33.94 -3.81 -14.52
N PRO A 91 33.42 -2.58 -14.50
CA PRO A 91 32.77 -1.96 -15.65
C PRO A 91 33.73 -1.72 -16.84
N SER A 92 35.01 -1.70 -16.57
CA SER A 92 36.04 -1.49 -17.64
C SER A 92 36.38 -2.78 -18.36
N THR A 93 36.23 -3.94 -17.72
CA THR A 93 36.62 -5.24 -18.24
C THR A 93 35.48 -6.20 -18.47
N GLY A 94 34.29 -5.90 -17.93
CA GLY A 94 33.10 -6.78 -17.92
C GLY A 94 33.32 -8.10 -17.15
N LYS A 95 34.39 -8.22 -16.35
CA LYS A 95 34.74 -9.43 -15.60
C LYS A 95 34.39 -9.30 -14.15
N ALA A 96 33.89 -10.41 -13.57
CA ALA A 96 33.64 -10.49 -12.15
C ALA A 96 34.93 -10.39 -11.34
N ALA A 97 35.02 -9.47 -10.42
CA ALA A 97 36.11 -9.42 -9.46
C ALA A 97 35.93 -10.53 -8.42
N ALA A 98 36.95 -11.33 -8.21
CA ALA A 98 36.92 -12.42 -7.24
C ALA A 98 36.61 -11.90 -5.84
N GLY A 99 35.59 -12.45 -5.20
CA GLY A 99 35.26 -12.20 -3.79
C GLY A 99 34.52 -10.89 -3.49
N LYS A 100 33.92 -10.24 -4.49
CA LYS A 100 33.08 -9.04 -4.31
C LYS A 100 31.67 -9.23 -4.84
N ASP A 101 30.74 -8.51 -4.28
CA ASP A 101 29.30 -8.63 -4.44
C ASP A 101 28.79 -8.61 -5.88
N TYR A 102 27.89 -9.53 -6.17
CA TYR A 102 27.18 -9.60 -7.46
C TYR A 102 26.32 -8.35 -7.72
N TYR A 103 25.84 -7.74 -6.66
CA TYR A 103 25.19 -6.42 -6.68
C TYR A 103 26.12 -5.32 -6.16
N GLY A 104 27.42 -5.55 -6.22
CA GLY A 104 28.40 -4.55 -5.82
C GLY A 104 28.18 -3.23 -6.55
N GLU A 105 28.68 -2.18 -5.96
CA GLU A 105 28.41 -0.77 -6.31
C GLU A 105 28.50 -0.45 -7.81
N ASN A 106 29.15 -1.29 -8.61
CA ASN A 106 29.38 -1.03 -10.03
C ASN A 106 28.44 -1.77 -10.99
N MET A 107 27.59 -2.70 -10.51
CA MET A 107 26.65 -3.46 -11.34
C MET A 107 25.23 -2.90 -11.36
N LEU A 108 24.83 -2.31 -10.25
CA LEU A 108 23.52 -1.70 -10.18
C LEU A 108 23.59 -0.27 -10.71
N PRO A 109 22.66 0.15 -11.52
CA PRO A 109 22.51 1.57 -11.84
C PRO A 109 22.46 2.40 -10.55
N ASP A 110 23.03 3.59 -10.59
CA ASP A 110 23.11 4.46 -9.41
C ASP A 110 21.74 4.73 -8.79
N TRP A 111 20.69 4.76 -9.59
CA TRP A 111 19.33 4.91 -9.09
C TRP A 111 18.88 3.74 -8.20
N VAL A 112 19.33 2.50 -8.47
CA VAL A 112 19.01 1.32 -7.64
C VAL A 112 19.80 1.36 -6.33
N LYS A 113 21.09 1.73 -6.40
CA LYS A 113 21.92 1.91 -5.20
C LYS A 113 21.33 2.98 -4.30
N ASN A 114 21.02 4.13 -4.88
CA ASN A 114 20.41 5.25 -4.19
C ASN A 114 19.04 4.87 -3.58
N GLN A 115 18.29 3.95 -4.21
CA GLN A 115 17.05 3.43 -3.63
C GLN A 115 17.31 2.63 -2.35
N ARG A 116 18.29 1.73 -2.33
CA ARG A 116 18.62 0.94 -1.12
C ARG A 116 19.18 1.80 0.02
N GLU A 117 19.90 2.84 -0.33
CA GLU A 117 20.46 3.81 0.64
C GLU A 117 19.47 4.91 1.02
N SER A 118 18.32 4.95 0.36
CA SER A 118 17.25 5.89 0.61
C SER A 118 16.12 5.27 1.44
N TRP A 119 15.01 5.96 1.51
CA TRP A 119 13.80 5.51 2.18
C TRP A 119 13.13 4.25 1.55
N HIS A 120 13.66 3.73 0.45
CA HIS A 120 13.20 2.48 -0.15
C HIS A 120 13.94 1.24 0.37
N GLY A 121 15.03 1.42 1.10
CA GLY A 121 15.75 0.32 1.74
C GLY A 121 15.09 -0.08 3.05
N VAL A 122 15.11 -1.39 3.35
CA VAL A 122 14.51 -1.93 4.58
C VAL A 122 15.15 -1.39 5.86
N ASP A 123 16.44 -1.05 5.79
CA ASP A 123 17.19 -0.45 6.90
C ASP A 123 16.81 1.01 7.16
N TYR A 124 16.07 1.61 6.25
CA TYR A 124 15.63 2.98 6.40
C TYR A 124 14.36 3.02 7.27
N SER A 125 14.43 3.75 8.34
CA SER A 125 13.23 4.00 9.14
C SER A 125 12.34 5.00 8.39
N TYR A 126 11.38 4.46 7.67
CA TYR A 126 10.44 5.21 6.86
C TYR A 126 9.69 6.24 7.71
N HIS A 127 9.87 7.52 7.44
CA HIS A 127 9.38 8.62 8.27
C HIS A 127 9.81 8.54 9.75
N GLY A 128 11.02 8.02 10.03
CA GLY A 128 11.52 7.89 11.40
C GLY A 128 10.84 6.80 12.24
N ARG A 129 10.17 5.83 11.60
CA ARG A 129 9.48 4.72 12.27
C ARG A 129 10.16 3.39 11.99
N PRO A 130 10.29 2.49 12.99
CA PRO A 130 10.74 1.13 12.78
C PRO A 130 9.88 0.40 11.74
N TRP A 131 10.48 -0.55 11.03
CA TRP A 131 9.79 -1.37 10.01
C TRP A 131 8.53 -2.05 10.55
N GLU A 132 8.63 -2.63 11.74
CA GLU A 132 7.50 -3.32 12.38
C GLU A 132 6.30 -2.41 12.63
N ASP A 133 6.56 -1.17 13.03
CA ASP A 133 5.49 -0.19 13.27
C ASP A 133 4.82 0.22 11.97
N GLN A 134 5.58 0.27 10.88
CA GLN A 134 5.04 0.58 9.56
C GLN A 134 4.14 -0.53 9.06
N VAL A 135 4.59 -1.80 9.16
CA VAL A 135 3.77 -2.96 8.77
C VAL A 135 2.48 -3.00 9.59
N ARG A 136 2.56 -2.78 10.91
CA ARG A 136 1.37 -2.72 11.76
C ARG A 136 0.43 -1.59 11.36
N ASN A 137 0.94 -0.40 11.16
CA ASN A 137 0.13 0.75 10.73
C ASN A 137 -0.53 0.52 9.36
N TYR A 138 0.17 -0.15 8.44
CA TYR A 138 -0.39 -0.56 7.15
C TYR A 138 -1.55 -1.52 7.35
N CYS A 139 -1.37 -2.60 8.10
CA CYS A 139 -2.42 -3.57 8.40
C CYS A 139 -3.62 -2.95 9.14
N GLU A 140 -3.37 -2.05 10.08
CA GLU A 140 -4.39 -1.31 10.81
C GLU A 140 -5.15 -0.33 9.91
N THR A 141 -4.48 0.27 8.92
CA THR A 141 -5.12 1.13 7.92
C THR A 141 -5.98 0.31 6.97
N LEU A 142 -5.52 -0.87 6.57
CA LEU A 142 -6.25 -1.80 5.71
C LEU A 142 -7.58 -2.25 6.33
N ARG A 143 -7.66 -2.36 7.66
CA ARG A 143 -8.92 -2.66 8.37
C ARG A 143 -10.05 -1.71 8.00
N SER A 144 -9.75 -0.45 7.79
CA SER A 144 -10.77 0.54 7.41
C SER A 144 -11.22 0.38 5.95
N VAL A 145 -10.35 -0.11 5.08
CA VAL A 145 -10.71 -0.44 3.70
C VAL A 145 -11.60 -1.68 3.68
N ASP A 146 -11.26 -2.69 4.45
CA ASP A 146 -12.07 -3.91 4.64
C ASP A 146 -13.49 -3.57 5.14
N GLU A 147 -13.60 -2.73 6.17
CA GLU A 147 -14.92 -2.25 6.67
C GLU A 147 -15.70 -1.46 5.61
N SER A 148 -15.00 -0.66 4.79
CA SER A 148 -15.63 0.06 3.68
C SER A 148 -16.24 -0.88 2.66
N ILE A 149 -15.49 -1.91 2.27
CA ILE A 149 -15.96 -2.94 1.34
C ILE A 149 -17.17 -3.66 1.94
N GLY A 150 -17.08 -4.09 3.20
CA GLY A 150 -18.20 -4.70 3.92
C GLY A 150 -19.44 -3.81 3.87
N SER A 151 -19.30 -2.52 4.19
CA SER A 151 -20.43 -1.59 4.19
C SER A 151 -21.08 -1.42 2.82
N VAL A 152 -20.30 -1.44 1.75
CA VAL A 152 -20.82 -1.39 0.36
C VAL A 152 -21.58 -2.67 0.03
N LEU A 153 -21.02 -3.84 0.37
CA LEU A 153 -21.65 -5.13 0.11
C LEU A 153 -22.94 -5.29 0.91
N ASP A 154 -22.95 -4.89 2.18
CA ASP A 154 -24.13 -4.91 3.04
C ASP A 154 -25.24 -4.02 2.45
N TYR A 155 -24.89 -2.81 2.00
CA TYR A 155 -25.84 -1.93 1.35
C TYR A 155 -26.44 -2.56 0.07
N LEU A 156 -25.61 -3.15 -0.80
CA LEU A 156 -26.11 -3.80 -2.01
C LEU A 156 -27.11 -4.92 -1.70
N LYS A 157 -26.80 -5.71 -0.69
CA LYS A 157 -27.68 -6.79 -0.22
C LYS A 157 -28.98 -6.25 0.38
N GLU A 158 -28.91 -5.28 1.28
CA GLU A 158 -30.07 -4.64 1.90
C GLU A 158 -31.01 -3.97 0.87
N ALA A 159 -30.40 -3.40 -0.18
CA ALA A 159 -31.13 -2.77 -1.28
C ALA A 159 -31.65 -3.73 -2.34
N GLY A 160 -31.35 -5.05 -2.24
CA GLY A 160 -31.71 -6.05 -3.23
C GLY A 160 -31.02 -5.86 -4.58
N LEU A 161 -29.82 -5.30 -4.58
CA LEU A 161 -29.02 -5.00 -5.76
C LEU A 161 -27.89 -6.00 -6.00
N ASP A 162 -27.58 -6.84 -5.03
CA ASP A 162 -26.46 -7.77 -5.03
C ASP A 162 -26.50 -8.79 -6.18
N GLU A 163 -27.67 -9.32 -6.52
CA GLU A 163 -27.86 -10.27 -7.62
C GLU A 163 -27.69 -9.63 -9.01
N ASN A 164 -27.73 -8.30 -9.10
CA ASN A 164 -27.63 -7.54 -10.37
C ASN A 164 -26.48 -6.52 -10.37
N THR A 165 -25.47 -6.73 -9.54
CA THR A 165 -24.31 -5.86 -9.45
C THR A 165 -23.02 -6.66 -9.52
N VAL A 166 -22.14 -6.32 -10.45
CA VAL A 166 -20.78 -6.86 -10.48
C VAL A 166 -19.91 -6.02 -9.57
N VAL A 167 -19.28 -6.66 -8.57
CA VAL A 167 -18.33 -6.02 -7.67
C VAL A 167 -16.94 -6.53 -8.02
N ILE A 168 -16.02 -5.59 -8.23
CA ILE A 168 -14.60 -5.88 -8.52
C ILE A 168 -13.76 -5.22 -7.44
N TYR A 169 -12.95 -6.00 -6.74
CA TYR A 169 -11.92 -5.51 -5.83
C TYR A 169 -10.54 -5.77 -6.43
N MET A 170 -9.70 -4.74 -6.45
CA MET A 170 -8.33 -4.86 -6.94
C MET A 170 -7.43 -3.78 -6.31
N GLY A 171 -6.14 -4.07 -6.23
CA GLY A 171 -5.11 -3.06 -6.00
C GLY A 171 -4.61 -2.46 -7.32
N ASP A 172 -3.93 -1.33 -7.26
CA ASP A 172 -3.25 -0.70 -8.39
C ASP A 172 -1.83 -1.25 -8.60
N ASN A 173 -1.21 -1.71 -7.54
CA ASN A 173 0.11 -2.36 -7.51
C ASN A 173 0.27 -3.16 -6.21
N GLY A 174 1.28 -4.01 -6.17
CA GLY A 174 1.74 -4.65 -4.95
C GLY A 174 2.62 -3.72 -4.09
N PHE A 175 3.29 -4.29 -3.09
CA PHE A 175 4.19 -3.54 -2.20
C PHE A 175 5.20 -4.50 -1.55
N ALA A 176 6.49 -4.20 -1.64
CA ALA A 176 7.54 -4.94 -0.96
C ALA A 176 7.62 -4.50 0.52
N TRP A 177 7.61 -5.47 1.42
CA TRP A 177 7.73 -5.27 2.87
C TRP A 177 9.03 -5.85 3.42
N GLY A 178 10.12 -5.65 2.72
CA GLY A 178 11.46 -6.12 3.10
C GLY A 178 11.97 -7.23 2.19
N GLU A 179 11.16 -7.72 1.27
CA GLU A 179 11.63 -8.64 0.25
C GLU A 179 12.79 -8.00 -0.52
N HIS A 180 13.83 -8.79 -0.75
CA HIS A 180 15.06 -8.33 -1.42
C HIS A 180 15.75 -7.14 -0.73
N GLY A 181 15.50 -6.92 0.55
CA GLY A 181 16.00 -5.76 1.30
C GLY A 181 15.36 -4.42 0.92
N LEU A 182 14.18 -4.45 0.30
CA LEU A 182 13.51 -3.28 -0.25
C LEU A 182 12.14 -3.05 0.38
N ILE A 183 11.73 -1.80 0.42
CA ILE A 183 10.38 -1.36 0.75
C ILE A 183 9.84 -0.54 -0.43
N ASP A 184 8.53 -0.49 -0.59
CA ASP A 184 7.84 0.24 -1.65
C ASP A 184 7.56 -0.64 -2.89
N LYS A 185 7.19 -0.03 -4.00
CA LYS A 185 6.58 -0.62 -5.19
C LYS A 185 7.25 -0.21 -6.49
N ARG A 186 8.51 0.24 -6.42
CA ARG A 186 9.24 0.80 -7.59
C ARG A 186 10.20 -0.19 -8.23
N GLN A 187 10.02 -1.47 -7.92
CA GLN A 187 10.83 -2.55 -8.46
C GLN A 187 9.94 -3.48 -9.29
N PHE A 188 10.56 -4.25 -10.19
CA PHE A 188 9.86 -5.23 -11.03
C PHE A 188 9.77 -6.63 -10.39
N TYR A 189 9.84 -6.72 -9.07
CA TYR A 189 9.59 -7.97 -8.35
C TYR A 189 8.10 -8.25 -8.24
N GLU A 190 7.74 -9.53 -8.11
CA GLU A 190 6.34 -9.98 -7.97
C GLU A 190 5.59 -9.23 -6.87
N GLU A 191 6.27 -8.98 -5.74
CA GLU A 191 5.71 -8.27 -4.60
C GLU A 191 5.27 -6.84 -4.93
N SER A 192 5.90 -6.22 -5.93
CA SER A 192 5.60 -4.86 -6.36
C SER A 192 4.60 -4.80 -7.51
N VAL A 193 4.55 -5.82 -8.38
CA VAL A 193 3.72 -5.79 -9.60
C VAL A 193 2.45 -6.63 -9.49
N ARG A 194 2.45 -7.64 -8.63
CA ARG A 194 1.32 -8.52 -8.45
C ARG A 194 0.32 -7.93 -7.47
N VAL A 195 -0.96 -8.03 -7.83
CA VAL A 195 -2.08 -7.62 -6.98
C VAL A 195 -3.00 -8.82 -6.72
N PRO A 196 -3.79 -8.78 -5.65
CA PRO A 196 -4.81 -9.79 -5.37
C PRO A 196 -5.80 -9.93 -6.51
#